data_c7bfd8201b4ecefe3beb2d4961d7d2d1
#
_entry.id   c7bfd8201b4ecefe3beb2d4961d7d2d1
#
_cell.length_a   1.000
_cell.length_b   1.000
_cell.length_c   1.000
_cell.angle_alpha   90.00
_cell.angle_beta   90.00
_cell.angle_gamma   90.00
#
_symmetry.space_group_name_H-M   'P 1'
#
loop_
_entity.id
_entity.type
_entity.pdbx_description
1 polymer ?
#
loop_
_entity_poly.entity_id
_entity_poly.type
_entity_poly.pdbx_seq_one_letter_code
_entity_poly.pdbx_strand_id
1 'polypeptide(L)'
;VNTYSKTAINEMKKFGIPASITMAQGILESNSGKGDLAMKSNNHFGIKCHSGWRGKKVYHDDDKKGECFRKYKNPEKSYRDHSVFLESRDRYNSLFKLRRNNYVKWAIGLKKAGYATDPAYADKLISIIERYELWKLDGSKKPLNSRKERKRKKSKSVANKDKKNIIKTYIVKKGDTLYSI
;
A
#
# COMPACT_ATOMS: atom_id res chain seq x y z
N VAL A 1 0.53 -11.18 13.78
CA VAL A 1 1.83 -10.73 13.21
C VAL A 1 2.86 -11.85 13.31
N ASN A 2 3.10 -12.41 14.48
CA ASN A 2 4.18 -13.41 14.68
C ASN A 2 4.01 -14.69 13.84
N THR A 3 2.80 -15.14 13.59
CA THR A 3 2.49 -16.38 12.88
C THR A 3 3.06 -16.43 11.46
N TYR A 4 2.94 -15.33 10.69
CA TYR A 4 3.32 -15.30 9.27
C TYR A 4 4.52 -14.41 8.95
N SER A 5 5.18 -13.82 9.95
CA SER A 5 6.34 -12.97 9.74
C SER A 5 7.50 -13.71 9.05
N LYS A 6 7.77 -14.95 9.46
CA LYS A 6 8.79 -15.81 8.84
C LYS A 6 8.45 -16.09 7.37
N THR A 7 7.18 -16.37 7.07
CA THR A 7 6.69 -16.58 5.70
C THR A 7 6.91 -15.33 4.86
N ALA A 8 6.49 -14.14 5.35
CA ALA A 8 6.68 -12.88 4.63
C ALA A 8 8.16 -12.55 4.38
N ILE A 9 9.05 -12.81 5.35
CA ILE A 9 10.50 -12.64 5.18
C ILE A 9 11.04 -13.59 4.10
N ASN A 10 10.58 -14.84 4.06
CA ASN A 10 11.00 -15.80 3.03
C ASN A 10 10.53 -15.37 1.64
N GLU A 11 9.30 -14.87 1.53
CA GLU A 11 8.78 -14.31 0.27
C GLU A 11 9.57 -13.05 -0.15
N MET A 12 9.91 -12.16 0.79
CA MET A 12 10.76 -11.00 0.51
C MET A 12 12.13 -11.41 -0.03
N LYS A 13 12.77 -12.43 0.56
CA LYS A 13 14.07 -12.94 0.07
C LYS A 13 13.97 -13.46 -1.36
N LYS A 14 12.87 -14.14 -1.70
CA LYS A 14 12.68 -14.78 -2.98
C LYS A 14 12.22 -13.81 -4.07
N PHE A 15 11.30 -12.92 -3.79
CA PHE A 15 10.61 -12.08 -4.77
C PHE A 15 10.97 -10.59 -4.67
N GLY A 16 11.67 -10.15 -3.63
CA GLY A 16 12.05 -8.75 -3.46
C GLY A 16 10.96 -7.82 -2.93
N ILE A 17 9.75 -8.32 -2.65
CA ILE A 17 8.66 -7.55 -2.06
C ILE A 17 8.93 -7.36 -0.56
N PRO A 18 8.85 -6.13 0.00
CA PRO A 18 9.06 -5.93 1.44
C PRO A 18 8.16 -6.83 2.29
N ALA A 19 8.74 -7.49 3.31
CA ALA A 19 7.97 -8.31 4.24
C ALA A 19 6.94 -7.48 5.00
N SER A 20 7.25 -6.22 5.30
CA SER A 20 6.33 -5.26 5.90
C SER A 20 5.10 -5.00 5.04
N ILE A 21 5.27 -4.86 3.73
CA ILE A 21 4.17 -4.67 2.76
C ILE A 21 3.31 -5.93 2.70
N THR A 22 3.92 -7.11 2.51
CA THR A 22 3.20 -8.39 2.45
C THR A 22 2.39 -8.61 3.73
N MET A 23 2.97 -8.36 4.90
CA MET A 23 2.27 -8.49 6.19
C MET A 23 1.13 -7.48 6.32
N ALA A 24 1.35 -6.22 5.96
CA ALA A 24 0.32 -5.18 6.06
C ALA A 24 -0.87 -5.46 5.15
N GLN A 25 -0.62 -5.92 3.92
CA GLN A 25 -1.67 -6.36 3.00
C GLN A 25 -2.43 -7.56 3.57
N GLY A 26 -1.71 -8.60 4.03
CA GLY A 26 -2.36 -9.77 4.65
C GLY A 26 -3.23 -9.41 5.85
N ILE A 27 -2.80 -8.47 6.72
CA ILE A 27 -3.59 -7.97 7.85
C ILE A 27 -4.83 -7.22 7.37
N LEU A 28 -4.67 -6.34 6.38
CA LEU A 28 -5.75 -5.49 5.87
C LEU A 28 -6.82 -6.32 5.15
N GLU A 29 -6.40 -7.15 4.19
CA GLU A 29 -7.29 -7.89 3.29
C GLU A 29 -8.02 -9.05 4.00
N SER A 30 -7.40 -9.65 5.03
CA SER A 30 -7.97 -10.79 5.76
C SER A 30 -8.65 -10.42 7.08
N ASN A 31 -8.80 -9.13 7.38
CA ASN A 31 -9.21 -8.70 8.72
C ASN A 31 -8.36 -9.37 9.82
N SER A 32 -7.04 -9.28 9.71
CA SER A 32 -6.07 -9.93 10.62
C SER A 32 -6.17 -11.47 10.65
N GLY A 33 -6.62 -12.08 9.57
CA GLY A 33 -6.83 -13.53 9.44
C GLY A 33 -8.16 -14.04 10.02
N LYS A 34 -9.03 -13.14 10.48
CA LYS A 34 -10.34 -13.44 11.08
C LYS A 34 -11.52 -13.28 10.13
N GLY A 35 -11.30 -12.76 8.93
CA GLY A 35 -12.34 -12.60 7.93
C GLY A 35 -12.82 -13.97 7.42
N ASP A 36 -14.11 -14.08 7.14
CA ASP A 36 -14.75 -15.32 6.70
C ASP A 36 -14.08 -15.96 5.49
N LEU A 37 -13.73 -15.14 4.49
CA LEU A 37 -13.04 -15.62 3.31
C LEU A 37 -11.68 -16.23 3.68
N ALA A 38 -10.88 -15.56 4.52
CA ALA A 38 -9.57 -16.04 4.93
C ALA A 38 -9.67 -17.35 5.70
N MET A 39 -10.61 -17.46 6.64
CA MET A 39 -10.83 -18.68 7.45
C MET A 39 -11.32 -19.86 6.60
N LYS A 40 -12.23 -19.65 5.65
CA LYS A 40 -12.80 -20.71 4.80
C LYS A 40 -11.86 -21.17 3.68
N SER A 41 -10.97 -20.29 3.22
CA SER A 41 -10.15 -20.52 2.01
C SER A 41 -8.65 -20.49 2.22
N ASN A 42 -8.14 -20.09 3.38
CA ASN A 42 -6.72 -19.74 3.62
C ASN A 42 -6.20 -18.64 2.66
N ASN A 43 -7.10 -17.82 2.13
CA ASN A 43 -6.79 -16.75 1.18
C ASN A 43 -6.70 -15.42 1.93
N HIS A 44 -5.50 -15.06 2.36
CA HIS A 44 -5.26 -13.86 3.17
C HIS A 44 -5.18 -12.57 2.35
N PHE A 45 -5.27 -12.64 1.03
CA PHE A 45 -5.12 -11.48 0.13
C PHE A 45 -6.33 -11.26 -0.78
N GLY A 46 -7.43 -12.00 -0.58
CA GLY A 46 -8.61 -11.85 -1.43
C GLY A 46 -8.34 -12.12 -2.92
N ILE A 47 -7.44 -13.06 -3.24
CA ILE A 47 -7.09 -13.31 -4.64
C ILE A 47 -8.24 -14.02 -5.34
N LYS A 48 -8.84 -13.33 -6.33
CA LYS A 48 -9.93 -13.86 -7.15
C LYS A 48 -9.44 -14.92 -8.13
N CYS A 49 -10.32 -15.80 -8.59
CA CYS A 49 -9.94 -16.96 -9.42
C CYS A 49 -9.26 -16.60 -10.74
N HIS A 50 -9.58 -15.50 -11.37
CA HIS A 50 -9.11 -15.11 -12.70
C HIS A 50 -9.16 -16.25 -13.76
N SER A 51 -9.10 -15.91 -15.02
CA SER A 51 -8.99 -16.90 -16.11
C SER A 51 -7.71 -17.75 -15.92
N GLY A 52 -7.83 -19.07 -16.04
CA GLY A 52 -6.69 -19.99 -15.89
C GLY A 52 -6.46 -20.56 -14.49
N TRP A 53 -7.18 -20.13 -13.45
CA TRP A 53 -7.10 -20.78 -12.15
C TRP A 53 -7.74 -22.19 -12.17
N ARG A 54 -6.96 -23.22 -11.93
CA ARG A 54 -7.41 -24.64 -11.90
C ARG A 54 -7.43 -25.24 -10.50
N GLY A 55 -7.04 -24.48 -9.47
CA GLY A 55 -7.05 -24.91 -8.07
C GLY A 55 -8.45 -24.90 -7.44
N LYS A 56 -8.52 -25.26 -6.14
CA LYS A 56 -9.76 -25.22 -5.37
C LYS A 56 -10.32 -23.78 -5.30
N LYS A 57 -11.64 -23.66 -5.22
CA LYS A 57 -12.38 -22.42 -5.25
C LYS A 57 -13.29 -22.30 -4.03
N VAL A 58 -13.60 -21.07 -3.68
CA VAL A 58 -14.69 -20.70 -2.75
C VAL A 58 -15.43 -19.51 -3.33
N TYR A 59 -16.71 -19.43 -3.09
CA TYR A 59 -17.53 -18.30 -3.51
C TYR A 59 -17.87 -17.44 -2.29
N HIS A 60 -17.73 -16.13 -2.44
CA HIS A 60 -17.97 -15.16 -1.40
C HIS A 60 -18.50 -13.87 -1.99
N ASP A 61 -19.38 -13.18 -1.27
CA ASP A 61 -19.90 -11.88 -1.68
C ASP A 61 -18.87 -10.80 -1.31
N ASP A 62 -18.42 -10.04 -2.32
CA ASP A 62 -17.47 -8.93 -2.19
C ASP A 62 -17.99 -7.74 -3.00
N ASP A 63 -17.29 -7.27 -4.03
CA ASP A 63 -17.81 -6.22 -4.94
C ASP A 63 -19.09 -6.66 -5.66
N LYS A 64 -19.22 -7.96 -5.89
CA LYS A 64 -20.39 -8.61 -6.51
C LYS A 64 -20.76 -9.85 -5.70
N LYS A 65 -22.05 -10.22 -5.80
CA LYS A 65 -22.55 -11.45 -5.18
C LYS A 65 -21.93 -12.68 -5.85
N GLY A 66 -21.48 -13.65 -5.02
CA GLY A 66 -20.99 -14.94 -5.48
C GLY A 66 -19.67 -14.88 -6.27
N GLU A 67 -18.77 -13.97 -5.97
CA GLU A 67 -17.47 -13.90 -6.64
C GLU A 67 -16.58 -15.09 -6.29
N CYS A 68 -15.79 -15.54 -7.28
CA CYS A 68 -14.91 -16.68 -7.14
C CYS A 68 -13.55 -16.28 -6.58
N PHE A 69 -13.18 -16.88 -5.46
CA PHE A 69 -11.85 -16.71 -4.81
C PHE A 69 -11.07 -18.01 -4.80
N ARG A 70 -9.74 -17.89 -4.88
CA ARG A 70 -8.82 -19.03 -4.77
C ARG A 70 -8.86 -19.61 -3.36
N LYS A 71 -8.88 -20.95 -3.25
CA LYS A 71 -8.77 -21.66 -1.97
C LYS A 71 -7.46 -22.41 -1.91
N TYR A 72 -6.72 -22.23 -0.80
CA TYR A 72 -5.40 -22.80 -0.59
C TYR A 72 -5.43 -23.90 0.47
N LYS A 73 -4.41 -24.79 0.44
CA LYS A 73 -4.22 -25.85 1.44
C LYS A 73 -3.89 -25.24 2.81
N ASN A 74 -3.09 -24.17 2.81
CA ASN A 74 -2.68 -23.43 4.01
C ASN A 74 -2.44 -21.95 3.63
N PRO A 75 -2.37 -21.03 4.62
CA PRO A 75 -2.14 -19.60 4.36
C PRO A 75 -0.84 -19.29 3.62
N GLU A 76 0.26 -20.03 3.87
CA GLU A 76 1.56 -19.82 3.24
C GLU A 76 1.47 -19.92 1.72
N LYS A 77 0.57 -20.76 1.19
CA LYS A 77 0.32 -20.84 -0.25
C LYS A 77 -0.33 -19.57 -0.80
N SER A 78 -1.16 -18.88 0.00
CA SER A 78 -1.71 -17.58 -0.41
C SER A 78 -0.63 -16.49 -0.40
N TYR A 79 0.32 -16.52 0.54
CA TYR A 79 1.47 -15.62 0.55
C TYR A 79 2.36 -15.80 -0.68
N ARG A 80 2.63 -17.05 -1.06
CA ARG A 80 3.36 -17.37 -2.29
C ARG A 80 2.62 -16.87 -3.52
N ASP A 81 1.34 -17.13 -3.63
CA ASP A 81 0.53 -16.74 -4.78
C ASP A 81 0.39 -15.21 -4.89
N HIS A 82 0.31 -14.50 -3.77
CA HIS A 82 0.37 -13.05 -3.71
C HIS A 82 1.71 -12.50 -4.26
N SER A 83 2.83 -13.12 -3.88
CA SER A 83 4.15 -12.72 -4.39
C SER A 83 4.24 -12.91 -5.90
N VAL A 84 3.80 -14.06 -6.41
CA VAL A 84 3.72 -14.36 -7.86
C VAL A 84 2.76 -13.40 -8.56
N PHE A 85 1.62 -13.08 -7.94
CA PHE A 85 0.65 -12.13 -8.48
C PHE A 85 1.24 -10.74 -8.72
N LEU A 86 2.07 -10.24 -7.80
CA LEU A 86 2.74 -8.95 -7.97
C LEU A 86 3.88 -9.02 -8.98
N GLU A 87 4.69 -10.08 -8.94
CA GLU A 87 5.86 -10.22 -9.81
C GLU A 87 5.47 -10.41 -11.28
N SER A 88 4.41 -11.18 -11.55
CA SER A 88 4.02 -11.57 -12.91
C SER A 88 3.22 -10.50 -13.68
N ARG A 89 2.94 -9.35 -13.11
CA ARG A 89 2.11 -8.31 -13.76
C ARG A 89 2.90 -7.03 -14.01
N ASP A 90 3.01 -6.62 -15.26
CA ASP A 90 3.79 -5.46 -15.73
C ASP A 90 3.46 -4.17 -15.00
N ARG A 91 2.20 -3.97 -14.61
CA ARG A 91 1.79 -2.76 -13.87
C ARG A 91 2.52 -2.58 -12.53
N TYR A 92 3.11 -3.65 -11.97
CA TYR A 92 3.88 -3.61 -10.73
C TYR A 92 5.39 -3.57 -10.95
N ASN A 93 5.91 -3.71 -12.17
CA ASN A 93 7.35 -3.78 -12.47
C ASN A 93 8.14 -2.61 -11.89
N SER A 94 7.55 -1.41 -11.88
CA SER A 94 8.21 -0.22 -11.31
C SER A 94 8.46 -0.31 -9.80
N LEU A 95 7.71 -1.14 -9.08
CA LEU A 95 7.87 -1.32 -7.63
C LEU A 95 9.18 -2.04 -7.30
N PHE A 96 9.58 -3.00 -8.14
CA PHE A 96 10.79 -3.80 -7.95
C PHE A 96 12.09 -3.00 -8.14
N LYS A 97 12.01 -1.77 -8.68
CA LYS A 97 13.12 -0.80 -8.73
C LYS A 97 13.28 -0.03 -7.42
N LEU A 98 12.34 -0.15 -6.49
CA LEU A 98 12.39 0.53 -5.19
C LEU A 98 13.26 -0.25 -4.21
N ARG A 99 13.88 0.47 -3.26
CA ARG A 99 14.56 -0.18 -2.13
C ARG A 99 13.53 -0.96 -1.30
N ARG A 100 13.85 -2.22 -0.96
CA ARG A 100 12.97 -3.10 -0.17
C ARG A 100 12.56 -2.51 1.18
N ASN A 101 13.42 -1.76 1.83
CA ASN A 101 13.10 -1.11 3.10
C ASN A 101 12.30 0.21 2.95
N ASN A 102 11.92 0.59 1.73
CA ASN A 102 11.12 1.80 1.51
C ASN A 102 9.62 1.47 1.37
N TYR A 103 9.04 0.91 2.44
CA TYR A 103 7.63 0.54 2.47
C TYR A 103 6.68 1.69 2.10
N VAL A 104 7.08 2.94 2.36
CA VAL A 104 6.29 4.13 2.01
C VAL A 104 6.11 4.26 0.50
N LYS A 105 7.22 4.19 -0.26
CA LYS A 105 7.15 4.25 -1.73
C LYS A 105 6.45 3.01 -2.30
N TRP A 106 6.64 1.84 -1.68
CA TRP A 106 5.93 0.63 -2.06
C TRP A 106 4.42 0.76 -1.89
N ALA A 107 3.94 1.23 -0.74
CA ALA A 107 2.50 1.43 -0.48
C ALA A 107 1.87 2.42 -1.47
N ILE A 108 2.54 3.56 -1.72
CA ILE A 108 2.10 4.55 -2.70
C ILE A 108 2.11 3.97 -4.11
N GLY A 109 3.14 3.21 -4.46
CA GLY A 109 3.28 2.58 -5.76
C GLY A 109 2.21 1.52 -6.02
N LEU A 110 1.89 0.68 -5.05
CA LEU A 110 0.78 -0.28 -5.12
C LEU A 110 -0.55 0.41 -5.42
N LYS A 111 -0.85 1.50 -4.70
CA LYS A 111 -2.06 2.30 -4.98
C LYS A 111 -2.06 2.89 -6.39
N LYS A 112 -0.95 3.47 -6.83
CA LYS A 112 -0.82 4.02 -8.20
C LYS A 112 -0.95 2.95 -9.29
N ALA A 113 -0.45 1.75 -9.03
CA ALA A 113 -0.55 0.61 -9.94
C ALA A 113 -1.95 -0.04 -9.93
N GLY A 114 -2.90 0.50 -9.16
CA GLY A 114 -4.28 0.01 -9.13
C GLY A 114 -4.46 -1.31 -8.39
N TYR A 115 -3.66 -1.55 -7.33
CA TYR A 115 -3.88 -2.73 -6.48
C TYR A 115 -5.23 -2.67 -5.76
N ALA A 116 -5.63 -1.48 -5.31
CA ALA A 116 -6.93 -1.23 -4.68
C ALA A 116 -7.53 0.07 -5.20
N THR A 117 -8.86 0.16 -5.21
CA THR A 117 -9.63 1.36 -5.60
C THR A 117 -9.65 2.41 -4.50
N ASP A 118 -9.60 2.01 -3.23
CA ASP A 118 -9.63 2.88 -2.06
C ASP A 118 -8.54 3.98 -2.11
N PRO A 119 -8.91 5.27 -2.12
CA PRO A 119 -7.94 6.37 -2.14
C PRO A 119 -7.01 6.39 -0.91
N ALA A 120 -7.46 5.86 0.23
CA ALA A 120 -6.69 5.79 1.48
C ALA A 120 -5.81 4.54 1.60
N TYR A 121 -5.78 3.66 0.58
CA TYR A 121 -5.10 2.36 0.65
C TYR A 121 -3.64 2.46 1.11
N ALA A 122 -2.87 3.37 0.50
CA ALA A 122 -1.46 3.56 0.87
C ALA A 122 -1.29 3.99 2.33
N ASP A 123 -2.14 4.91 2.81
CA ASP A 123 -2.10 5.38 4.20
C ASP A 123 -2.51 4.29 5.19
N LYS A 124 -3.46 3.43 4.81
CA LYS A 124 -3.86 2.26 5.62
C LYS A 124 -2.69 1.30 5.78
N LEU A 125 -2.01 0.92 4.68
CA LEU A 125 -0.82 0.05 4.73
C LEU A 125 0.28 0.64 5.61
N ILE A 126 0.60 1.91 5.42
CA ILE A 126 1.65 2.59 6.19
C ILE A 126 1.27 2.65 7.68
N SER A 127 0.00 2.94 7.99
CA SER A 127 -0.48 2.95 9.38
C SER A 127 -0.34 1.59 10.06
N ILE A 128 -0.65 0.50 9.34
CA ILE A 128 -0.47 -0.87 9.84
C ILE A 128 1.01 -1.16 10.06
N ILE A 129 1.88 -0.84 9.09
CA ILE A 129 3.31 -1.07 9.18
C ILE A 129 3.92 -0.33 10.38
N GLU A 130 3.53 0.93 10.60
CA GLU A 130 4.04 1.75 11.70
C GLU A 130 3.46 1.28 13.05
N ARG A 131 2.17 0.94 13.13
CA ARG A 131 1.50 0.47 14.35
C ARG A 131 2.10 -0.83 14.88
N TYR A 132 2.38 -1.78 13.99
CA TYR A 132 2.90 -3.10 14.36
C TYR A 132 4.41 -3.21 14.17
N GLU A 133 5.09 -2.11 13.90
CA GLU A 133 6.55 -2.04 13.66
C GLU A 133 7.05 -3.04 12.60
N LEU A 134 6.21 -3.35 11.59
CA LEU A 134 6.52 -4.35 10.56
C LEU A 134 7.76 -3.98 9.74
N TRP A 135 8.13 -2.71 9.69
CA TRP A 135 9.36 -2.23 9.05
C TRP A 135 10.63 -2.91 9.58
N LYS A 136 10.60 -3.46 10.80
CA LYS A 136 11.69 -4.28 11.36
C LYS A 136 11.93 -5.55 10.54
N LEU A 137 10.89 -6.13 9.93
CA LEU A 137 10.98 -7.32 9.10
C LEU A 137 11.78 -7.10 7.81
N ASP A 138 11.87 -5.86 7.33
CA ASP A 138 12.65 -5.47 6.16
C ASP A 138 14.13 -5.20 6.50
N GLY A 139 14.57 -5.45 7.74
CA GLY A 139 15.92 -5.17 8.23
C GLY A 139 16.16 -3.69 8.56
N SER A 140 15.13 -2.87 8.69
CA SER A 140 15.25 -1.46 9.03
C SER A 140 15.43 -1.27 10.54
N LYS A 141 16.29 -0.31 10.93
CA LYS A 141 16.52 0.02 12.35
C LYS A 141 15.52 1.04 12.91
N LYS A 142 14.82 1.76 12.04
CA LYS A 142 13.84 2.79 12.39
C LYS A 142 12.81 2.96 11.27
N PRO A 143 11.58 3.46 11.56
CA PRO A 143 10.58 3.72 10.55
C PRO A 143 11.03 4.81 9.57
N LEU A 144 10.60 4.69 8.31
CA LEU A 144 10.81 5.70 7.29
C LEU A 144 9.69 6.74 7.34
N ASN A 145 10.03 7.95 7.74
CA ASN A 145 9.09 9.09 7.74
C ASN A 145 7.81 8.82 8.53
N SER A 146 7.85 8.98 9.84
CA SER A 146 6.66 8.86 10.67
C SER A 146 5.52 9.72 10.10
N ARG A 147 4.26 9.31 10.33
CA ARG A 147 3.04 10.06 9.92
C ARG A 147 3.10 11.54 10.36
N LYS A 148 3.78 11.84 11.48
CA LYS A 148 4.05 13.22 11.97
C LYS A 148 4.95 14.01 11.03
N GLU A 149 6.03 13.42 10.49
CA GLU A 149 6.93 14.09 9.54
C GLU A 149 6.28 14.35 8.18
N ARG A 150 5.41 13.43 7.72
CA ARG A 150 4.64 13.62 6.48
C ARG A 150 3.65 14.77 6.61
N LYS A 151 2.92 14.87 7.74
CA LYS A 151 2.03 16.00 8.02
C LYS A 151 2.80 17.32 8.07
N ARG A 152 3.98 17.36 8.72
CA ARG A 152 4.86 18.55 8.73
C ARG A 152 5.39 18.93 7.35
N LYS A 153 5.76 17.95 6.50
CA LYS A 153 6.21 18.23 5.13
C LYS A 153 5.06 18.73 4.26
N LYS A 154 3.86 18.17 4.41
CA LYS A 154 2.66 18.60 3.67
C LYS A 154 2.23 20.01 4.08
N SER A 155 2.22 20.33 5.37
CA SER A 155 1.92 21.69 5.86
C SER A 155 3.00 22.71 5.44
N LYS A 156 4.30 22.35 5.45
CA LYS A 156 5.37 23.23 4.94
C LYS A 156 5.30 23.44 3.42
N SER A 157 4.86 22.45 2.64
CA SER A 157 4.71 22.59 1.18
C SER A 157 3.50 23.45 0.82
N VAL A 158 2.41 23.40 1.60
CA VAL A 158 1.26 24.29 1.46
C VAL A 158 1.65 25.72 1.83
N ALA A 159 2.27 25.93 2.99
CA ALA A 159 2.74 27.24 3.43
C ALA A 159 3.77 27.89 2.46
N ASN A 160 4.61 27.09 1.79
CA ASN A 160 5.52 27.61 0.75
C ASN A 160 4.83 27.91 -0.58
N LYS A 161 3.73 27.22 -0.91
CA LYS A 161 2.90 27.56 -2.07
C LYS A 161 2.16 28.87 -1.85
N ASP A 162 1.63 29.06 -0.64
CA ASP A 162 0.94 30.31 -0.29
C ASP A 162 1.91 31.51 -0.25
N LYS A 163 3.17 31.31 0.20
CA LYS A 163 4.21 32.35 0.12
C LYS A 163 4.64 32.70 -1.30
N LYS A 164 4.50 31.79 -2.27
CA LYS A 164 4.84 32.05 -3.68
C LYS A 164 3.73 32.77 -4.44
N ASN A 165 2.52 32.81 -3.87
CA ASN A 165 1.36 33.54 -4.39
C ASN A 165 1.09 34.84 -3.62
N ILE A 166 2.11 35.45 -3.03
CA ILE A 166 1.99 36.83 -2.52
C ILE A 166 1.86 37.72 -3.73
N ILE A 167 0.64 38.12 -4.01
CA ILE A 167 0.31 39.23 -4.92
C ILE A 167 1.07 40.43 -4.37
N LYS A 168 1.98 41.00 -5.17
CA LYS A 168 2.61 42.28 -4.85
C LYS A 168 1.51 43.31 -4.78
N THR A 169 1.09 43.69 -3.57
CA THR A 169 0.16 44.79 -3.37
C THR A 169 0.91 46.08 -3.64
N TYR A 170 0.43 46.85 -4.61
CA TYR A 170 0.88 48.22 -4.86
C TYR A 170 -0.01 49.17 -4.10
N ILE A 171 0.62 50.08 -3.37
CA ILE A 171 -0.13 51.18 -2.68
C ILE A 171 -0.33 52.31 -3.68
N VAL A 172 -1.56 52.47 -4.16
CA VAL A 172 -1.97 53.49 -5.10
C VAL A 172 -1.69 54.91 -4.51
N LYS A 173 -0.97 55.73 -5.23
CA LYS A 173 -0.69 57.13 -4.87
C LYS A 173 -1.63 58.06 -5.63
N LYS A 174 -1.83 59.25 -5.10
CA LYS A 174 -2.64 60.27 -5.76
C LYS A 174 -2.00 60.62 -7.12
N GLY A 175 -2.70 60.33 -8.21
CA GLY A 175 -2.24 60.54 -9.58
C GLY A 175 -1.98 59.23 -10.35
N ASP A 176 -2.01 58.06 -9.72
CA ASP A 176 -1.86 56.79 -10.42
C ASP A 176 -3.15 56.46 -11.20
N THR A 177 -2.99 55.98 -12.41
CA THR A 177 -4.06 55.44 -13.25
C THR A 177 -3.86 53.93 -13.42
N LEU A 178 -4.92 53.19 -13.80
CA LEU A 178 -4.87 51.75 -14.05
C LEU A 178 -3.85 51.33 -15.12
N TYR A 179 -3.37 52.28 -15.93
CA TYR A 179 -2.36 52.06 -16.98
C TYR A 179 -0.95 52.46 -16.53
N SER A 180 -0.75 52.99 -15.31
CA SER A 180 0.53 53.45 -14.77
C SER A 180 1.02 52.57 -13.61
N ILE A 181 0.29 51.51 -13.27
CA ILE A 181 0.58 50.52 -12.24
C ILE A 181 0.91 49.17 -12.92
#